data_f43a737b8241dc06631ac5a9643a8fd9
#
_entry.id   f43a737b8241dc06631ac5a9643a8fd9
#
_cell.length_a   1.000
_cell.length_b   1.000
_cell.length_c   1.000
_cell.angle_alpha   90.00
_cell.angle_beta   90.00
_cell.angle_gamma   90.00
#
_symmetry.space_group_name_H-M   'P 1'
#
loop_
_entity.id
_entity.type
_entity.pdbx_description
1 polymer ?
#
loop_
_entity_poly.entity_id
_entity_poly.type
_entity_poly.pdbx_seq_one_letter_code
_entity_poly.pdbx_strand_id
1 'polypeptide(L)' 'VSRAGDTVWEVFARAAYEQPLHHVGTVTESDVDLALVCARAIYDEQAWIQMILVPRSEIREAIRA' A
#
# COMPACT_ATOMS: atom_id res chain seq x y z
N VAL A 1 15.75 -8.36 -6.34
CA VAL A 1 15.72 -7.97 -7.75
C VAL A 1 14.28 -8.02 -8.25
N SER A 2 13.81 -6.91 -8.81
CA SER A 2 12.48 -6.88 -9.41
C SER A 2 12.47 -7.70 -10.69
N ARG A 3 11.39 -8.46 -10.90
CA ARG A 3 11.19 -9.19 -12.13
C ARG A 3 10.23 -8.43 -13.02
N ALA A 4 10.30 -8.72 -14.32
CA ALA A 4 9.36 -8.12 -15.26
C ALA A 4 7.93 -8.44 -14.82
N GLY A 5 7.08 -7.43 -14.77
CA GLY A 5 5.69 -7.59 -14.37
C GLY A 5 5.41 -7.33 -12.89
N ASP A 6 6.45 -7.23 -12.05
CA ASP A 6 6.23 -6.89 -10.65
C ASP A 6 5.74 -5.45 -10.55
N THR A 7 4.78 -5.26 -9.65
CA THR A 7 4.19 -3.95 -9.39
C THR A 7 4.56 -3.51 -7.99
N VAL A 8 4.93 -2.24 -7.83
CA VAL A 8 5.16 -1.63 -6.53
C VAL A 8 3.83 -1.02 -6.08
N TRP A 9 3.36 -1.45 -4.91
CA TRP A 9 2.10 -1.00 -4.36
C TRP A 9 2.38 -0.11 -3.16
N GLU A 10 1.79 1.08 -3.15
CA GLU A 10 1.85 1.96 -1.99
C GLU A 10 0.71 1.58 -1.06
N VAL A 11 1.03 1.42 0.22
CA VAL A 11 0.06 0.98 1.21
C VAL A 11 -0.35 2.16 2.07
N PHE A 12 -1.66 2.38 2.16
CA PHE A 12 -2.25 3.43 2.99
C PHE A 12 -3.22 2.78 3.95
N ALA A 13 -3.27 3.29 5.18
CA ALA A 13 -4.16 2.72 6.19
C ALA A 13 -4.56 3.76 7.21
N ARG A 14 -5.60 3.45 7.97
CA ARG A 14 -6.01 4.25 9.13
C ARG A 14 -6.52 3.33 10.22
N ALA A 15 -6.30 3.74 11.47
CA ALA A 15 -6.69 2.96 12.65
C ALA A 15 -7.97 3.49 13.31
N ALA A 16 -8.46 4.65 12.89
CA ALA A 16 -9.68 5.24 13.44
C ALA A 16 -10.43 5.98 12.34
N TYR A 17 -11.76 6.04 12.47
CA TYR A 17 -12.59 6.65 11.44
C TYR A 17 -12.33 8.15 11.27
N GLU A 18 -11.94 8.83 12.34
CA GLU A 18 -11.64 10.27 12.29
C GLU A 18 -10.25 10.57 11.75
N GLN A 19 -9.43 9.56 11.50
CA GLN A 19 -8.10 9.74 10.93
C GLN A 19 -8.14 9.64 9.42
N PRO A 20 -7.38 10.45 8.69
CA PRO A 20 -7.23 10.25 7.25
C PRO A 20 -6.37 9.01 6.98
N LEU A 21 -6.52 8.44 5.81
CA LEU A 21 -5.57 7.43 5.35
C LEU A 21 -4.18 8.05 5.28
N HIS A 22 -3.17 7.31 5.72
CA HIS A 22 -1.79 7.78 5.63
C HIS A 22 -0.92 6.65 5.08
N HIS A 23 0.19 7.03 4.50
CA HIS A 23 1.12 6.10 3.88
C HIS A 23 1.87 5.31 4.96
N VAL A 24 1.78 4.00 4.91
CA VAL A 24 2.45 3.14 5.91
C VAL A 24 3.61 2.37 5.32
N GLY A 25 3.68 2.21 4.01
CA GLY A 25 4.80 1.51 3.40
C GLY A 25 4.51 1.08 1.97
N THR A 26 5.29 0.12 1.49
CA THR A 26 5.16 -0.42 0.14
C THR A 26 5.27 -1.93 0.17
N VAL A 27 4.67 -2.58 -0.83
CA VAL A 27 4.91 -3.98 -1.11
C VAL A 27 5.14 -4.13 -2.60
N THR A 28 5.91 -5.14 -2.99
CA THR A 28 6.19 -5.43 -4.39
C THR A 28 5.71 -6.84 -4.71
N GLU A 29 4.70 -6.93 -5.56
CA GLU A 29 4.12 -8.21 -5.98
C GLU A 29 3.52 -8.06 -7.37
N SER A 30 3.52 -9.15 -8.14
CA SER A 30 2.91 -9.12 -9.46
C SER A 30 1.40 -9.33 -9.40
N ASP A 31 0.90 -9.90 -8.31
CA ASP A 31 -0.51 -10.28 -8.15
C ASP A 31 -1.11 -9.44 -7.02
N VAL A 32 -2.23 -8.78 -7.31
CA VAL A 32 -2.88 -7.91 -6.32
C VAL A 32 -3.34 -8.69 -5.09
N ASP A 33 -3.79 -9.93 -5.26
CA ASP A 33 -4.24 -10.72 -4.13
C ASP A 33 -3.08 -11.05 -3.20
N LEU A 34 -1.91 -11.37 -3.76
CA LEU A 34 -0.71 -11.59 -2.96
C LEU A 34 -0.25 -10.30 -2.29
N ALA A 35 -0.35 -9.18 -2.99
CA ALA A 35 0.01 -7.88 -2.41
C ALA A 35 -0.86 -7.56 -1.21
N LEU A 36 -2.16 -7.83 -1.29
CA LEU A 36 -3.08 -7.61 -0.18
C LEU A 36 -2.74 -8.47 1.02
N VAL A 37 -2.45 -9.75 0.78
CA VAL A 37 -2.05 -10.67 1.87
C VAL A 37 -0.74 -10.21 2.50
N CYS A 38 0.24 -9.84 1.69
CA CYS A 38 1.53 -9.37 2.18
C CYS A 38 1.39 -8.10 3.01
N ALA A 39 0.59 -7.14 2.54
CA ALA A 39 0.41 -5.89 3.27
C ALA A 39 -0.22 -6.14 4.64
N ARG A 40 -1.21 -6.99 4.70
CA ARG A 40 -1.87 -7.32 5.97
C ARG A 40 -0.93 -8.02 6.93
N ALA A 41 -0.04 -8.86 6.41
CA ALA A 41 0.91 -9.60 7.25
C ALA A 41 2.04 -8.71 7.74
N ILE A 42 2.54 -7.81 6.89
CA ILE A 42 3.68 -6.95 7.24
C ILE A 42 3.27 -5.83 8.19
N TYR A 43 2.09 -5.25 7.97
CA TYR A 43 1.63 -4.08 8.72
C TYR A 43 0.50 -4.45 9.68
N ASP A 44 0.72 -5.46 10.53
CA ASP A 44 -0.30 -5.95 11.44
C ASP A 44 -0.08 -5.50 12.89
N GLU A 45 0.82 -4.54 13.12
CA GLU A 45 1.12 -4.04 14.46
C GLU A 45 0.01 -3.19 15.07
N GLN A 46 -0.99 -2.82 14.27
CA GLN A 46 -2.14 -2.06 14.74
C GLN A 46 -3.43 -2.71 14.23
N ALA A 47 -4.52 -2.40 14.94
CA ALA A 47 -5.85 -2.85 14.50
C ALA A 47 -6.38 -1.87 13.47
N TRP A 48 -5.93 -2.00 12.24
CA TRP A 48 -6.35 -1.14 11.14
C TRP A 48 -7.84 -1.35 10.87
N ILE A 49 -8.58 -0.25 10.66
CA ILE A 49 -9.98 -0.31 10.24
C ILE A 49 -10.12 -0.18 8.74
N GLN A 50 -9.08 0.30 8.06
CA GLN A 50 -9.07 0.39 6.60
C GLN A 50 -7.63 0.36 6.13
N MET A 51 -7.39 -0.40 5.06
CA MET A 51 -6.09 -0.46 4.41
C MET A 51 -6.33 -0.59 2.92
N ILE A 52 -5.67 0.25 2.13
CA ILE A 52 -5.79 0.23 0.67
C ILE A 52 -4.41 0.13 0.05
N LEU A 53 -4.38 -0.44 -1.15
CA LEU A 53 -3.17 -0.52 -1.94
C LEU A 53 -3.40 0.24 -3.24
N VAL A 54 -2.41 1.03 -3.64
CA VAL A 54 -2.46 1.81 -4.87
C VAL A 54 -1.21 1.48 -5.68
N PRO A 55 -1.35 1.04 -6.94
CA PRO A 55 -0.16 0.83 -7.77
C PRO A 55 0.58 2.16 -7.90
N ARG A 56 1.88 2.13 -7.65
CA ARG A 56 2.69 3.36 -7.75
C ARG A 56 2.55 4.03 -9.11
N SER A 57 2.39 3.23 -10.16
CA SER A 57 2.28 3.76 -11.52
C SER A 57 1.00 4.60 -11.73
N GLU A 58 0.01 4.46 -10.85
CA GLU A 58 -1.25 5.21 -10.96
C GLU A 58 -1.23 6.52 -10.16
N ILE A 59 -0.15 6.77 -9.42
CA ILE A 59 -0.03 7.99 -8.63
C ILE A 59 0.50 9.09 -9.54
N ARG A 60 -0.15 10.24 -9.51
CA ARG A 60 0.26 11.40 -10.29
C ARG A 60 0.69 12.51 -9.35
N GLU A 61 1.87 13.07 -9.61
CA GLU A 61 2.37 14.17 -8.80
C GLU A 61 1.78 15.47 -9.30
N ALA A 62 1.09 16.21 -8.42
CA ALA A 62 0.63 17.55 -8.73
C ALA A 62 1.75 18.57 -8.50
N ILE A 63 2.58 18.29 -7.48
CA ILE A 63 3.70 19.15 -7.12
C ILE A 63 4.87 18.23 -6.75
N ARG A 64 6.04 18.56 -7.27
CA ARG A 64 7.27 17.87 -6.91
C ARG A 64 8.22 18.89 -6.27
N ALA A 65 8.60 18.61 -5.04
CA ALA A 65 9.55 19.44 -4.31
C ALA A 65 10.98 19.19 -4.76
#